data_afd06367f206f0de661d28a923a57087
#
_entry.id   afd06367f206f0de661d28a923a57087
#
_cell.length_a   1.000
_cell.length_b   1.000
_cell.length_c   1.000
_cell.angle_alpha   90.00
_cell.angle_beta   90.00
_cell.angle_gamma   90.00
#
_symmetry.space_group_name_H-M   'P 1'
#
loop_
_entity.id
_entity.type
_entity.pdbx_description
1 polymer ?
#
loop_
_entity_poly.entity_id
_entity_poly.type
_entity_poly.pdbx_seq_one_letter_code
_entity_poly.pdbx_strand_id
1 'polypeptide(L)'
;MTEPAAPIGESKSQQAYNWISEKIRTREYEPGYRLVLATIADDLGISVVPVREAIRQLEAEGMVTYERNVGASVTTHNREAYYESMDIVATVEANATAQSAPYLDAEDFARAREINQRMRELDIHHDPEEFTQLNKEFHSVLFSKCPNERLKDLVTAQWKQLEYHRVSTFRYVPERAHESTREHEQLVSLIEAGAEPAYIEKVARQHRLTTLSTYRKKTD
;
A
#
# COMPACT_ATOMS: atom_id res chain seq x y z
N MET A 1 -26.97 33.46 18.42
CA MET A 1 -27.11 31.98 18.27
C MET A 1 -26.77 31.68 16.83
N THR A 2 -25.57 31.25 16.58
CA THR A 2 -25.08 30.80 15.24
C THR A 2 -25.44 29.33 15.07
N GLU A 3 -26.26 29.05 14.08
CA GLU A 3 -26.55 27.65 13.66
C GLU A 3 -25.27 26.90 13.34
N PRO A 4 -25.12 25.63 13.76
CA PRO A 4 -24.00 24.83 13.36
C PRO A 4 -24.06 24.57 11.83
N ALA A 5 -22.95 24.84 11.13
CA ALA A 5 -22.81 24.56 9.71
C ALA A 5 -23.09 23.07 9.47
N ALA A 6 -23.95 22.78 8.48
CA ALA A 6 -24.23 21.42 8.04
C ALA A 6 -22.91 20.70 7.63
N PRO A 7 -22.78 19.39 7.83
CA PRO A 7 -21.59 18.66 7.41
C PRO A 7 -21.39 18.87 5.92
N ILE A 8 -20.17 19.26 5.54
CA ILE A 8 -19.77 19.45 4.13
C ILE A 8 -19.89 18.08 3.47
N GLY A 9 -20.92 17.89 2.64
CA GLY A 9 -21.11 16.68 1.87
C GLY A 9 -19.88 16.45 0.97
N GLU A 10 -19.52 15.20 0.79
CA GLU A 10 -18.44 14.76 -0.10
C GLU A 10 -18.58 15.44 -1.49
N SER A 11 -17.49 16.00 -2.02
CA SER A 11 -17.52 16.64 -3.33
C SER A 11 -17.83 15.61 -4.43
N LYS A 12 -18.46 16.03 -5.53
CA LYS A 12 -18.77 15.15 -6.66
C LYS A 12 -17.51 14.52 -7.29
N SER A 13 -16.38 15.22 -7.24
CA SER A 13 -15.09 14.69 -7.68
C SER A 13 -14.54 13.63 -6.73
N GLN A 14 -14.71 13.82 -5.41
CA GLN A 14 -14.32 12.83 -4.42
C GLN A 14 -15.22 11.58 -4.51
N GLN A 15 -16.52 11.75 -4.71
CA GLN A 15 -17.45 10.65 -4.94
C GLN A 15 -17.05 9.83 -6.18
N ALA A 16 -16.73 10.48 -7.29
CA ALA A 16 -16.27 9.81 -8.50
C ALA A 16 -14.93 9.09 -8.28
N TYR A 17 -14.00 9.73 -7.57
CA TYR A 17 -12.72 9.12 -7.20
C TYR A 17 -12.92 7.85 -6.38
N ASN A 18 -13.70 7.91 -5.30
CA ASN A 18 -13.96 6.77 -4.41
C ASN A 18 -14.64 5.62 -5.18
N TRP A 19 -15.60 5.93 -6.02
CA TRP A 19 -16.32 4.94 -6.81
C TRP A 19 -15.41 4.22 -7.83
N ILE A 20 -14.59 4.97 -8.57
CA ILE A 20 -13.66 4.39 -9.57
C ILE A 20 -12.58 3.59 -8.85
N SER A 21 -11.95 4.14 -7.82
CA SER A 21 -10.90 3.47 -7.07
C SER A 21 -11.37 2.16 -6.45
N GLU A 22 -12.62 2.11 -5.94
CA GLU A 22 -13.21 0.88 -5.42
C GLU A 22 -13.40 -0.18 -6.51
N LYS A 23 -13.90 0.19 -7.70
CA LYS A 23 -14.04 -0.73 -8.84
C LYS A 23 -12.70 -1.28 -9.35
N ILE A 24 -11.66 -0.47 -9.29
CA ILE A 24 -10.29 -0.93 -9.60
C ILE A 24 -9.80 -1.88 -8.51
N ARG A 25 -10.01 -1.55 -7.22
CA ARG A 25 -9.59 -2.36 -6.08
C ARG A 25 -10.28 -3.73 -6.05
N THR A 26 -11.58 -3.77 -6.35
CA THR A 26 -12.37 -5.01 -6.41
C THR A 26 -12.19 -5.78 -7.71
N ARG A 27 -11.38 -5.27 -8.65
CA ARG A 27 -11.15 -5.83 -9.99
C ARG A 27 -12.40 -5.89 -10.87
N GLU A 28 -13.43 -5.14 -10.58
CA GLU A 28 -14.52 -4.93 -11.51
C GLU A 28 -14.02 -4.17 -12.74
N TYR A 29 -13.08 -3.23 -12.54
CA TYR A 29 -12.28 -2.63 -13.60
C TYR A 29 -10.89 -3.26 -13.60
N GLU A 30 -10.70 -4.25 -14.45
CA GLU A 30 -9.42 -4.95 -14.61
C GLU A 30 -8.32 -4.06 -15.20
N PRO A 31 -7.03 -4.38 -15.00
CA PRO A 31 -5.92 -3.72 -15.67
C PRO A 31 -6.14 -3.63 -17.19
N GLY A 32 -5.98 -2.43 -17.75
CA GLY A 32 -6.26 -2.15 -19.16
C GLY A 32 -7.73 -1.79 -19.45
N TYR A 33 -8.63 -1.89 -18.48
CA TYR A 33 -10.04 -1.51 -18.67
C TYR A 33 -10.15 -0.04 -19.06
N ARG A 34 -10.88 0.24 -20.15
CA ARG A 34 -11.08 1.61 -20.67
C ARG A 34 -12.13 2.34 -19.84
N LEU A 35 -11.75 3.46 -19.25
CA LEU A 35 -12.61 4.32 -18.44
C LEU A 35 -13.29 5.36 -19.33
N VAL A 36 -14.57 5.15 -19.64
CA VAL A 36 -15.35 6.08 -20.45
C VAL A 36 -16.01 7.10 -19.51
N LEU A 37 -15.51 8.33 -19.51
CA LEU A 37 -15.92 9.39 -18.58
C LEU A 37 -17.43 9.68 -18.64
N ALA A 38 -18.03 9.63 -19.81
CA ALA A 38 -19.46 9.86 -19.98
C ALA A 38 -20.31 8.76 -19.32
N THR A 39 -19.93 7.48 -19.51
CA THR A 39 -20.60 6.35 -18.88
C THR A 39 -20.51 6.44 -17.36
N ILE A 40 -19.32 6.74 -16.81
CA ILE A 40 -19.13 6.91 -15.38
C ILE A 40 -19.96 8.06 -14.82
N ALA A 41 -20.05 9.17 -15.56
CA ALA A 41 -20.86 10.31 -15.19
C ALA A 41 -22.37 9.96 -15.15
N ASP A 42 -22.85 9.20 -16.14
CA ASP A 42 -24.22 8.70 -16.21
C ASP A 42 -24.53 7.74 -15.04
N ASP A 43 -23.64 6.79 -14.77
CA ASP A 43 -23.78 5.82 -13.65
C ASP A 43 -23.87 6.51 -12.28
N LEU A 44 -23.12 7.61 -12.11
CA LEU A 44 -23.10 8.38 -10.85
C LEU A 44 -24.15 9.51 -10.78
N GLY A 45 -24.85 9.79 -11.88
CA GLY A 45 -25.82 10.90 -11.95
C GLY A 45 -25.16 12.27 -11.79
N ILE A 46 -23.93 12.46 -12.27
CA ILE A 46 -23.14 13.70 -12.18
C ILE A 46 -22.68 14.16 -13.57
N SER A 47 -22.13 15.37 -13.67
CA SER A 47 -21.52 15.82 -14.91
C SER A 47 -20.14 15.20 -15.15
N VAL A 48 -19.64 15.25 -16.40
CA VAL A 48 -18.33 14.71 -16.77
C VAL A 48 -17.15 15.45 -16.13
N VAL A 49 -17.36 16.71 -15.70
CA VAL A 49 -16.27 17.52 -15.13
C VAL A 49 -15.69 16.92 -13.86
N PRO A 50 -16.47 16.60 -12.80
CA PRO A 50 -15.96 15.97 -11.60
C PRO A 50 -15.36 14.58 -11.87
N VAL A 51 -15.88 13.81 -12.85
CA VAL A 51 -15.26 12.55 -13.26
C VAL A 51 -13.86 12.77 -13.84
N ARG A 52 -13.70 13.80 -14.67
CA ARG A 52 -12.38 14.16 -15.22
C ARG A 52 -11.37 14.56 -14.14
N GLU A 53 -11.81 15.27 -13.11
CA GLU A 53 -10.98 15.62 -11.95
C GLU A 53 -10.55 14.36 -11.19
N ALA A 54 -11.49 13.45 -10.94
CA ALA A 54 -11.20 12.17 -10.33
C ALA A 54 -10.18 11.34 -11.15
N ILE A 55 -10.36 11.25 -12.45
CA ILE A 55 -9.42 10.56 -13.36
C ILE A 55 -8.02 11.19 -13.29
N ARG A 56 -7.90 12.52 -13.24
CA ARG A 56 -6.58 13.17 -13.09
C ARG A 56 -5.92 12.88 -11.76
N GLN A 57 -6.71 12.79 -10.69
CA GLN A 57 -6.19 12.40 -9.40
C GLN A 57 -5.72 10.94 -9.42
N LEU A 58 -6.52 10.02 -9.97
CA LEU A 58 -6.17 8.61 -10.14
C LEU A 58 -4.95 8.40 -11.06
N GLU A 59 -4.79 9.26 -12.07
CA GLU A 59 -3.60 9.28 -12.94
C GLU A 59 -2.35 9.74 -12.18
N ALA A 60 -2.45 10.80 -11.38
CA ALA A 60 -1.36 11.27 -10.53
C ALA A 60 -0.94 10.24 -9.48
N GLU A 61 -1.87 9.37 -9.05
CA GLU A 61 -1.64 8.26 -8.14
C GLU A 61 -1.18 6.96 -8.86
N GLY A 62 -1.14 6.98 -10.21
CA GLY A 62 -0.70 5.83 -11.02
C GLY A 62 -1.73 4.72 -11.21
N MET A 63 -2.98 4.89 -10.73
CA MET A 63 -4.08 3.92 -10.89
C MET A 63 -4.61 3.89 -12.32
N VAL A 64 -4.53 5.01 -13.00
CA VAL A 64 -5.06 5.24 -14.34
C VAL A 64 -3.95 5.80 -15.21
N THR A 65 -3.90 5.35 -16.45
CA THR A 65 -3.06 5.93 -17.49
C THR A 65 -3.94 6.69 -18.46
N TYR A 66 -3.58 7.94 -18.79
CA TYR A 66 -4.28 8.74 -19.78
C TYR A 66 -3.41 8.93 -21.02
N GLU A 67 -3.85 8.41 -22.13
CA GLU A 67 -3.17 8.60 -23.42
C GLU A 67 -3.95 9.55 -24.30
N ARG A 68 -3.24 10.52 -24.91
CA ARG A 68 -3.85 11.47 -25.84
C ARG A 68 -4.46 10.72 -27.03
N ASN A 69 -5.71 11.02 -27.36
CA ASN A 69 -6.52 10.40 -28.41
C ASN A 69 -6.99 8.93 -28.13
N VAL A 70 -6.54 8.30 -27.06
CA VAL A 70 -7.00 6.97 -26.62
C VAL A 70 -7.97 7.10 -25.45
N GLY A 71 -7.65 7.95 -24.47
CA GLY A 71 -8.46 8.19 -23.28
C GLY A 71 -7.83 7.60 -22.03
N ALA A 72 -8.65 7.44 -20.99
CA ALA A 72 -8.25 6.87 -19.72
C ALA A 72 -8.42 5.35 -19.70
N SER A 73 -7.46 4.63 -19.11
CA SER A 73 -7.54 3.20 -18.85
C SER A 73 -6.94 2.87 -17.48
N VAL A 74 -7.42 1.81 -16.86
CA VAL A 74 -6.79 1.27 -15.65
C VAL A 74 -5.36 0.87 -15.98
N THR A 75 -4.41 1.29 -15.15
CA THR A 75 -2.98 1.00 -15.36
C THR A 75 -2.76 -0.51 -15.44
N THR A 76 -2.08 -0.95 -16.48
CA THR A 76 -1.65 -2.35 -16.63
C THR A 76 -0.49 -2.64 -15.70
N HIS A 77 -0.37 -3.87 -15.23
CA HIS A 77 0.76 -4.27 -14.37
C HIS A 77 2.08 -3.98 -15.07
N ASN A 78 2.75 -2.94 -14.63
CA ASN A 78 4.11 -2.64 -15.02
C ASN A 78 5.04 -3.23 -13.95
N ARG A 79 5.66 -4.38 -14.24
CA ARG A 79 6.58 -5.07 -13.33
C ARG A 79 7.75 -4.17 -12.93
N GLU A 80 8.27 -3.40 -13.87
CA GLU A 80 9.38 -2.47 -13.61
C GLU A 80 8.96 -1.38 -12.62
N ALA A 81 7.79 -0.75 -12.80
CA ALA A 81 7.24 0.22 -11.86
C ALA A 81 6.99 -0.39 -10.47
N TYR A 82 6.61 -1.68 -10.41
CA TYR A 82 6.51 -2.39 -9.14
C TYR A 82 7.89 -2.55 -8.48
N TYR A 83 8.92 -2.94 -9.23
CA TYR A 83 10.28 -3.09 -8.70
C TYR A 83 10.84 -1.77 -8.18
N GLU A 84 10.68 -0.69 -8.94
CA GLU A 84 11.08 0.66 -8.55
C GLU A 84 10.34 1.11 -7.28
N SER A 85 9.02 0.92 -7.22
CA SER A 85 8.21 1.27 -6.05
C SER A 85 8.62 0.48 -4.81
N MET A 86 8.91 -0.81 -4.94
CA MET A 86 9.38 -1.64 -3.84
C MET A 86 10.75 -1.22 -3.32
N ASP A 87 11.68 -0.80 -4.18
CA ASP A 87 12.99 -0.31 -3.75
C ASP A 87 12.87 1.01 -2.98
N ILE A 88 11.98 1.90 -3.45
CA ILE A 88 11.67 3.14 -2.73
C ILE A 88 11.06 2.82 -1.35
N VAL A 89 10.01 1.96 -1.30
CA VAL A 89 9.39 1.54 -0.04
C VAL A 89 10.41 0.94 0.91
N ALA A 90 11.27 0.04 0.43
CA ALA A 90 12.32 -0.57 1.24
C ALA A 90 13.22 0.48 1.90
N THR A 91 13.52 1.58 1.20
CA THR A 91 14.38 2.64 1.70
C THR A 91 13.66 3.55 2.71
N VAL A 92 12.48 4.07 2.34
CA VAL A 92 11.80 5.09 3.17
C VAL A 92 11.16 4.47 4.41
N GLU A 93 10.61 3.25 4.30
CA GLU A 93 9.99 2.54 5.42
C GLU A 93 11.03 2.07 6.44
N ALA A 94 12.17 1.54 6.00
CA ALA A 94 13.24 1.12 6.90
C ALA A 94 13.76 2.31 7.72
N ASN A 95 13.92 3.46 7.10
CA ASN A 95 14.32 4.68 7.80
C ASN A 95 13.23 5.15 8.79
N ALA A 96 11.95 5.11 8.39
CA ALA A 96 10.85 5.46 9.29
C ALA A 96 10.74 4.50 10.48
N THR A 97 10.95 3.18 10.26
CA THR A 97 10.99 2.16 11.32
C THR A 97 12.13 2.42 12.30
N ALA A 98 13.33 2.72 11.80
CA ALA A 98 14.48 3.02 12.65
C ALA A 98 14.26 4.28 13.51
N GLN A 99 13.66 5.33 12.93
CA GLN A 99 13.31 6.54 13.69
C GLN A 99 12.17 6.31 14.68
N SER A 100 11.24 5.39 14.40
CA SER A 100 10.12 5.01 15.28
C SER A 100 10.57 4.17 16.48
N ALA A 101 11.60 3.34 16.30
CA ALA A 101 12.03 2.32 17.24
C ALA A 101 12.20 2.82 18.70
N PRO A 102 12.81 4.00 18.99
CA PRO A 102 12.96 4.47 20.36
C PRO A 102 11.64 4.87 21.06
N TYR A 103 10.55 4.97 20.31
CA TYR A 103 9.25 5.46 20.80
C TYR A 103 8.19 4.35 20.85
N LEU A 104 8.49 3.15 20.34
CA LEU A 104 7.60 2.00 20.41
C LEU A 104 7.61 1.43 21.84
N ASP A 105 6.43 1.00 22.30
CA ASP A 105 6.22 0.46 23.65
C ASP A 105 5.71 -1.00 23.62
N ALA A 106 5.46 -1.55 24.81
CA ALA A 106 5.03 -2.93 24.96
C ALA A 106 3.69 -3.23 24.25
N GLU A 107 2.79 -2.25 24.14
CA GLU A 107 1.50 -2.39 23.44
C GLU A 107 1.72 -2.50 21.92
N ASP A 108 2.60 -1.69 21.36
CA ASP A 108 2.98 -1.77 19.95
C ASP A 108 3.61 -3.12 19.60
N PHE A 109 4.52 -3.61 20.44
CA PHE A 109 5.15 -4.93 20.24
C PHE A 109 4.14 -6.07 20.35
N ALA A 110 3.21 -6.00 21.29
CA ALA A 110 2.14 -6.98 21.42
C ALA A 110 1.25 -7.00 20.18
N ARG A 111 0.86 -5.82 19.69
CA ARG A 111 0.05 -5.67 18.48
C ARG A 111 0.78 -6.19 17.23
N ALA A 112 2.04 -5.86 17.07
CA ALA A 112 2.85 -6.35 15.96
C ALA A 112 2.93 -7.89 15.95
N ARG A 113 3.14 -8.50 17.11
CA ARG A 113 3.18 -9.98 17.26
C ARG A 113 1.83 -10.63 17.02
N GLU A 114 0.74 -10.03 17.48
CA GLU A 114 -0.62 -10.51 17.20
C GLU A 114 -0.88 -10.56 15.70
N ILE A 115 -0.58 -9.48 14.97
CA ILE A 115 -0.73 -9.41 13.50
C ILE A 115 0.17 -10.48 12.85
N ASN A 116 1.41 -10.60 13.28
CA ASN A 116 2.35 -11.59 12.77
C ASN A 116 1.89 -13.04 13.04
N GLN A 117 1.23 -13.29 14.15
CA GLN A 117 0.66 -14.60 14.48
C GLN A 117 -0.53 -14.91 13.55
N ARG A 118 -1.42 -13.96 13.31
CA ARG A 118 -2.52 -14.12 12.34
C ARG A 118 -1.98 -14.47 10.95
N MET A 119 -0.90 -13.81 10.50
CA MET A 119 -0.26 -14.15 9.21
C MET A 119 0.28 -15.59 9.18
N ARG A 120 0.79 -16.13 10.29
CA ARG A 120 1.27 -17.53 10.38
C ARG A 120 0.15 -18.55 10.30
N GLU A 121 -1.05 -18.18 10.72
CA GLU A 121 -2.24 -19.04 10.74
C GLU A 121 -2.98 -19.08 9.40
N LEU A 122 -2.72 -18.11 8.52
CA LEU A 122 -3.34 -18.07 7.19
C LEU A 122 -2.83 -19.18 6.28
N ASP A 123 -3.75 -19.78 5.53
CA ASP A 123 -3.40 -20.57 4.36
C ASP A 123 -3.04 -19.66 3.20
N ILE A 124 -1.74 -19.46 3.00
CA ILE A 124 -1.21 -18.54 1.99
C ILE A 124 -1.65 -18.88 0.56
N HIS A 125 -2.02 -20.12 0.28
CA HIS A 125 -2.48 -20.53 -1.05
C HIS A 125 -3.93 -20.10 -1.30
N HIS A 126 -4.72 -19.97 -0.26
CA HIS A 126 -6.11 -19.52 -0.35
C HIS A 126 -6.28 -18.03 -0.09
N ASP A 127 -5.50 -17.46 0.83
CA ASP A 127 -5.68 -16.09 1.33
C ASP A 127 -4.45 -15.18 1.16
N PRO A 128 -3.81 -15.14 -0.05
CA PRO A 128 -2.61 -14.32 -0.26
C PRO A 128 -2.88 -12.81 -0.14
N GLU A 129 -4.10 -12.36 -0.44
CA GLU A 129 -4.52 -10.98 -0.31
C GLU A 129 -4.62 -10.57 1.16
N GLU A 130 -5.22 -11.42 2.02
CA GLU A 130 -5.31 -11.17 3.46
C GLU A 130 -3.93 -11.14 4.09
N PHE A 131 -3.05 -12.09 3.72
CA PHE A 131 -1.66 -12.07 4.15
C PHE A 131 -0.98 -10.74 3.81
N THR A 132 -1.21 -10.26 2.59
CA THR A 132 -0.67 -8.99 2.13
C THR A 132 -1.17 -7.80 2.94
N GLN A 133 -2.45 -7.78 3.29
CA GLN A 133 -3.05 -6.73 4.12
C GLN A 133 -2.48 -6.76 5.53
N LEU A 134 -2.41 -7.92 6.16
CA LEU A 134 -1.81 -8.09 7.49
C LEU A 134 -0.32 -7.71 7.49
N ASN A 135 0.41 -8.05 6.43
CA ASN A 135 1.81 -7.65 6.28
C ASN A 135 1.95 -6.12 6.23
N LYS A 136 1.06 -5.41 5.57
CA LYS A 136 1.03 -3.96 5.58
C LYS A 136 0.71 -3.42 6.97
N GLU A 137 -0.29 -3.97 7.65
CA GLU A 137 -0.65 -3.58 9.01
C GLU A 137 0.51 -3.78 9.98
N PHE A 138 1.21 -4.92 9.92
CA PHE A 138 2.41 -5.18 10.70
C PHE A 138 3.46 -4.07 10.56
N HIS A 139 3.84 -3.77 9.34
CA HIS A 139 4.83 -2.73 9.09
C HIS A 139 4.35 -1.34 9.52
N SER A 140 3.04 -1.06 9.37
CA SER A 140 2.45 0.21 9.83
C SER A 140 2.62 0.42 11.33
N VAL A 141 2.54 -0.64 12.14
CA VAL A 141 2.83 -0.56 13.58
C VAL A 141 4.28 -0.13 13.80
N LEU A 142 5.24 -0.72 13.09
CA LEU A 142 6.66 -0.47 13.32
C LEU A 142 7.10 0.96 13.00
N PHE A 143 6.48 1.63 12.04
CA PHE A 143 6.82 3.03 11.75
C PHE A 143 5.81 4.06 12.30
N SER A 144 4.80 3.62 13.07
CA SER A 144 3.69 4.46 13.54
C SER A 144 4.13 5.65 14.38
N LYS A 145 5.16 5.47 15.21
CA LYS A 145 5.71 6.49 16.11
C LYS A 145 6.92 7.23 15.54
N CYS A 146 7.15 7.15 14.23
CA CYS A 146 8.20 7.94 13.60
C CYS A 146 7.96 9.44 13.83
N PRO A 147 8.91 10.19 14.41
CA PRO A 147 8.72 11.61 14.72
C PRO A 147 8.70 12.51 13.46
N ASN A 148 9.16 12.00 12.33
CA ASN A 148 9.15 12.72 11.07
C ASN A 148 7.81 12.44 10.32
N GLU A 149 6.83 13.32 10.52
CA GLU A 149 5.50 13.19 9.89
C GLU A 149 5.59 13.14 8.35
N ARG A 150 6.47 13.94 7.74
CA ARG A 150 6.64 13.92 6.27
C ARG A 150 7.18 12.59 5.77
N LEU A 151 8.01 11.92 6.55
CA LEU A 151 8.50 10.59 6.21
C LEU A 151 7.39 9.54 6.32
N LYS A 152 6.53 9.62 7.34
CA LYS A 152 5.34 8.76 7.46
C LYS A 152 4.37 8.95 6.29
N ASP A 153 4.11 10.20 5.94
CA ASP A 153 3.26 10.52 4.78
C ASP A 153 3.84 9.95 3.48
N LEU A 154 5.16 10.07 3.30
CA LEU A 154 5.84 9.51 2.14
C LEU A 154 5.74 7.98 2.10
N VAL A 155 5.98 7.29 3.22
CA VAL A 155 5.81 5.83 3.32
C VAL A 155 4.38 5.44 2.93
N THR A 156 3.39 6.13 3.49
CA THR A 156 1.97 5.86 3.23
C THR A 156 1.60 6.07 1.77
N ALA A 157 2.10 7.14 1.15
CA ALA A 157 1.89 7.41 -0.27
C ALA A 157 2.54 6.34 -1.17
N GLN A 158 3.75 5.90 -0.83
CA GLN A 158 4.45 4.84 -1.58
C GLN A 158 3.76 3.48 -1.42
N TRP A 159 3.21 3.17 -0.25
CA TRP A 159 2.39 1.98 -0.06
C TRP A 159 1.12 1.98 -0.91
N LYS A 160 0.42 3.11 -1.00
CA LYS A 160 -0.73 3.26 -1.90
C LYS A 160 -0.33 3.00 -3.35
N GLN A 161 0.76 3.62 -3.81
CA GLN A 161 1.26 3.42 -5.16
C GLN A 161 1.62 1.96 -5.42
N LEU A 162 2.24 1.28 -4.45
CA LEU A 162 2.55 -0.14 -4.54
C LEU A 162 1.28 -1.01 -4.68
N GLU A 163 0.20 -0.67 -3.98
CA GLU A 163 -1.08 -1.38 -4.06
C GLU A 163 -1.67 -1.35 -5.48
N TYR A 164 -1.46 -0.28 -6.25
CA TYR A 164 -1.97 -0.18 -7.63
C TYR A 164 -1.22 -1.04 -8.62
N HIS A 165 0.07 -1.23 -8.40
CA HIS A 165 0.89 -2.11 -9.24
C HIS A 165 0.77 -3.59 -8.86
N ARG A 166 -0.10 -3.94 -7.91
CA ARG A 166 -0.06 -5.19 -7.17
C ARG A 166 -1.14 -6.18 -7.56
N VAL A 167 -0.69 -7.29 -8.09
CA VAL A 167 -1.24 -8.61 -7.71
C VAL A 167 -0.50 -9.00 -6.43
N SER A 168 -1.18 -9.55 -5.40
CA SER A 168 -0.50 -9.93 -4.16
C SER A 168 0.83 -10.63 -4.45
N THR A 169 1.93 -10.04 -4.01
CA THR A 169 3.27 -10.59 -4.23
C THR A 169 3.35 -12.01 -3.71
N PHE A 170 2.73 -12.28 -2.56
CA PHE A 170 2.73 -13.59 -1.93
C PHE A 170 1.94 -14.67 -2.69
N ARG A 171 1.04 -14.29 -3.61
CA ARG A 171 0.42 -15.23 -4.56
C ARG A 171 1.47 -15.86 -5.48
N TYR A 172 2.51 -15.12 -5.86
CA TYR A 172 3.58 -15.62 -6.73
C TYR A 172 4.73 -16.29 -5.96
N VAL A 173 4.92 -15.92 -4.71
CA VAL A 173 6.00 -16.43 -3.85
C VAL A 173 5.47 -16.86 -2.47
N PRO A 174 4.55 -17.86 -2.43
CA PRO A 174 3.94 -18.28 -1.17
C PRO A 174 4.98 -18.83 -0.17
N GLU A 175 6.06 -19.42 -0.63
CA GLU A 175 7.18 -19.88 0.20
C GLU A 175 7.82 -18.74 1.01
N ARG A 176 7.75 -17.50 0.50
CA ARG A 176 8.28 -16.31 1.18
C ARG A 176 7.46 -15.93 2.42
N ALA A 177 6.19 -16.35 2.52
CA ALA A 177 5.32 -16.00 3.64
C ALA A 177 5.88 -16.49 4.99
N HIS A 178 6.32 -17.74 5.07
CA HIS A 178 6.90 -18.29 6.30
C HIS A 178 8.21 -17.62 6.70
N GLU A 179 9.07 -17.32 5.74
CA GLU A 179 10.32 -16.62 6.00
C GLU A 179 10.04 -15.18 6.45
N SER A 180 9.07 -14.49 5.81
CA SER A 180 8.65 -13.15 6.15
C SER A 180 8.20 -13.05 7.61
N THR A 181 7.34 -13.95 8.07
CA THR A 181 6.87 -13.94 9.47
C THR A 181 7.97 -14.23 10.50
N ARG A 182 9.00 -14.99 10.13
CA ARG A 182 10.18 -15.18 10.99
C ARG A 182 11.04 -13.91 11.06
N GLU A 183 11.27 -13.26 9.92
CA GLU A 183 12.01 -12.01 9.86
C GLU A 183 11.27 -10.88 10.59
N HIS A 184 9.94 -10.87 10.56
CA HIS A 184 9.12 -9.96 11.34
C HIS A 184 9.39 -10.11 12.85
N GLU A 185 9.39 -11.33 13.39
CA GLU A 185 9.69 -11.57 14.80
C GLU A 185 11.10 -11.15 15.17
N GLN A 186 12.08 -11.39 14.28
CA GLN A 186 13.45 -10.93 14.48
C GLN A 186 13.52 -9.39 14.55
N LEU A 187 12.80 -8.71 13.66
CA LEU A 187 12.78 -7.25 13.62
C LEU A 187 12.14 -6.67 14.90
N VAL A 188 10.99 -7.21 15.34
CA VAL A 188 10.36 -6.80 16.61
C VAL A 188 11.30 -7.02 17.78
N SER A 189 11.94 -8.19 17.86
CA SER A 189 12.87 -8.51 18.95
C SER A 189 14.10 -7.60 18.98
N LEU A 190 14.62 -7.21 17.81
CA LEU A 190 15.74 -6.25 17.71
C LEU A 190 15.34 -4.86 18.24
N ILE A 191 14.15 -4.39 17.87
CA ILE A 191 13.64 -3.09 18.31
C ILE A 191 13.39 -3.10 19.83
N GLU A 192 12.73 -4.13 20.33
CA GLU A 192 12.44 -4.31 21.76
C GLU A 192 13.71 -4.42 22.61
N ALA A 193 14.75 -5.03 22.07
CA ALA A 193 16.07 -5.10 22.71
C ALA A 193 16.87 -3.78 22.66
N GLY A 194 16.34 -2.73 22.02
CA GLY A 194 17.02 -1.44 21.92
C GLY A 194 18.24 -1.46 20.99
N ALA A 195 18.20 -2.26 19.92
CA ALA A 195 19.27 -2.28 18.93
C ALA A 195 19.50 -0.90 18.31
N GLU A 196 20.72 -0.65 17.85
CA GLU A 196 21.10 0.62 17.19
C GLU A 196 20.20 0.90 15.99
N PRO A 197 19.69 2.15 15.84
CA PRO A 197 18.75 2.51 14.76
C PRO A 197 19.29 2.18 13.37
N ALA A 198 20.58 2.39 13.12
CA ALA A 198 21.22 2.07 11.83
C ALA A 198 21.20 0.55 11.52
N TYR A 199 21.24 -0.30 12.56
CA TYR A 199 21.14 -1.74 12.40
C TYR A 199 19.69 -2.15 12.13
N ILE A 200 18.72 -1.55 12.83
CA ILE A 200 17.27 -1.75 12.59
C ILE A 200 16.93 -1.37 11.15
N GLU A 201 17.38 -0.18 10.67
CA GLU A 201 17.17 0.26 9.29
C GLU A 201 17.71 -0.77 8.28
N LYS A 202 18.94 -1.23 8.48
CA LYS A 202 19.57 -2.24 7.62
C LYS A 202 18.74 -3.53 7.54
N VAL A 203 18.28 -4.04 8.68
CA VAL A 203 17.51 -5.30 8.75
C VAL A 203 16.12 -5.13 8.12
N ALA A 204 15.42 -4.03 8.42
CA ALA A 204 14.12 -3.71 7.85
C ALA A 204 14.21 -3.56 6.31
N ARG A 205 15.21 -2.84 5.81
CA ARG A 205 15.46 -2.70 4.37
C ARG A 205 15.74 -4.04 3.71
N GLN A 206 16.63 -4.86 4.30
CA GLN A 206 16.97 -6.17 3.76
C GLN A 206 15.76 -7.10 3.68
N HIS A 207 14.89 -7.09 4.68
CA HIS A 207 13.63 -7.83 4.67
C HIS A 207 12.79 -7.52 3.42
N ARG A 208 12.60 -6.23 3.09
CA ARG A 208 11.87 -5.80 1.91
C ARG A 208 12.54 -6.23 0.60
N LEU A 209 13.85 -6.01 0.51
CA LEU A 209 14.64 -6.36 -0.67
C LEU A 209 14.71 -7.87 -0.91
N THR A 210 14.69 -8.69 0.14
CA THR A 210 14.61 -10.14 0.02
C THR A 210 13.29 -10.57 -0.63
N THR A 211 12.17 -9.98 -0.21
CA THR A 211 10.86 -10.22 -0.83
C THR A 211 10.86 -9.80 -2.30
N LEU A 212 11.37 -8.62 -2.61
CA LEU A 212 11.50 -8.13 -3.99
C LEU A 212 12.34 -9.05 -4.85
N SER A 213 13.53 -9.45 -4.36
CA SER A 213 14.44 -10.31 -5.13
C SER A 213 13.86 -11.70 -5.40
N THR A 214 13.12 -12.26 -4.45
CA THR A 214 12.44 -13.56 -4.60
C THR A 214 11.32 -13.45 -5.65
N TYR A 215 10.53 -12.38 -5.60
CA TYR A 215 9.48 -12.12 -6.58
C TYR A 215 10.06 -11.94 -7.98
N ARG A 216 11.13 -11.14 -8.13
CA ARG A 216 11.79 -10.88 -9.41
C ARG A 216 12.30 -12.15 -10.07
N LYS A 217 13.00 -13.01 -9.32
CA LYS A 217 13.50 -14.30 -9.82
C LYS A 217 12.43 -15.24 -10.33
N LYS A 218 11.19 -15.08 -9.88
CA LYS A 218 10.08 -15.98 -10.26
C LYS A 218 9.25 -15.43 -11.41
N THR A 219 9.35 -14.13 -11.67
CA THR A 219 8.55 -13.43 -12.68
C THR A 219 9.35 -13.02 -13.92
N ASP A 220 10.69 -13.03 -13.88
CA ASP A 220 11.62 -12.86 -14.98
C ASP A 220 12.00 -14.23 -15.57
#